data_685f672e94389c7fc871640891876e46
#
_entry.id   685f672e94389c7fc871640891876e46
#
_cell.length_a   1.000
_cell.length_b   1.000
_cell.length_c   1.000
_cell.angle_alpha   90.00
_cell.angle_beta   90.00
_cell.angle_gamma   90.00
#
_symmetry.space_group_name_H-M   'P 1'
#
loop_
_entity.id
_entity.type
_entity.pdbx_description
1 polymer ?
#
loop_
_entity_poly.entity_id
_entity_poly.type
_entity_poly.pdbx_seq_one_letter_code
_entity_poly.pdbx_strand_id
1 'polypeptide(L)'
;TLQTQNTTYQMKADTQNVLLHTYYGEKTDHSDKSLLIYRADRGFSGNPYEIGKRDRTYSMDSLPQEYSSFGTGDYRITSLRVQNIDGSQAAELRFVGYRVQEGKYAIPALPAVYAENGESETLIIQMADPYSGLEVELYYGILEEMDIITRTVKITNPGKEDVILKKAASMNLDWESGDFQWISFYGRHSMEMNVQRENIHHGIQAIGSVRGSS
;
A
#
# COMPACT_ATOMS: atom_id res chain seq x y z
N THR A 1 -13.18 -3.57 -5.20
CA THR A 1 -13.24 -2.29 -5.93
C THR A 1 -13.82 -1.24 -5.00
N LEU A 2 -13.16 -0.10 -4.90
CA LEU A 2 -13.65 1.12 -4.27
C LEU A 2 -13.99 2.11 -5.36
N GLN A 3 -15.05 2.88 -5.16
CA GLN A 3 -15.45 3.92 -6.09
C GLN A 3 -15.84 5.19 -5.35
N THR A 4 -15.49 6.32 -5.93
CA THR A 4 -15.97 7.63 -5.56
C THR A 4 -16.78 8.20 -6.73
N GLN A 5 -17.09 9.48 -6.70
CA GLN A 5 -17.85 10.12 -7.78
C GLN A 5 -17.17 9.96 -9.15
N ASN A 6 -15.86 10.17 -9.22
CA ASN A 6 -15.10 10.18 -10.48
C ASN A 6 -13.94 9.18 -10.52
N THR A 7 -13.69 8.46 -9.44
CA THR A 7 -12.49 7.62 -9.30
C THR A 7 -12.85 6.16 -9.03
N THR A 8 -12.08 5.25 -9.60
CA THR A 8 -12.06 3.82 -9.26
C THR A 8 -10.70 3.44 -8.71
N TYR A 9 -10.70 2.75 -7.59
CA TYR A 9 -9.53 2.09 -7.00
C TYR A 9 -9.81 0.60 -6.89
N GLN A 10 -8.98 -0.23 -7.51
CA GLN A 10 -9.20 -1.66 -7.53
C GLN A 10 -7.96 -2.42 -7.04
N MET A 11 -8.21 -3.43 -6.22
CA MET A 11 -7.23 -4.37 -5.73
C MET A 11 -7.80 -5.79 -5.78
N LYS A 12 -6.93 -6.78 -5.80
CA LYS A 12 -7.28 -8.19 -5.88
C LYS A 12 -6.32 -9.05 -5.07
N ALA A 13 -6.86 -9.92 -4.24
CA ALA A 13 -6.09 -11.05 -3.73
C ALA A 13 -6.00 -12.12 -4.82
N ASP A 14 -4.80 -12.54 -5.15
CA ASP A 14 -4.56 -13.58 -6.15
C ASP A 14 -4.69 -14.99 -5.56
N THR A 15 -4.38 -16.01 -6.34
CA THR A 15 -4.47 -17.42 -5.94
C THR A 15 -3.46 -17.82 -4.85
N GLN A 16 -2.46 -16.98 -4.59
CA GLN A 16 -1.47 -17.15 -3.54
C GLN A 16 -1.75 -16.24 -2.33
N ASN A 17 -2.92 -15.61 -2.30
CA ASN A 17 -3.30 -14.61 -1.30
C ASN A 17 -2.34 -13.41 -1.24
N VAL A 18 -1.66 -13.10 -2.32
CA VAL A 18 -0.93 -11.85 -2.46
C VAL A 18 -1.93 -10.76 -2.86
N LEU A 19 -1.97 -9.67 -2.09
CA LEU A 19 -2.85 -8.55 -2.38
C LEU A 19 -2.18 -7.63 -3.40
N LEU A 20 -2.78 -7.53 -4.58
CA LEU A 20 -2.28 -6.74 -5.70
C LEU A 20 -3.09 -5.48 -5.89
N HIS A 21 -2.41 -4.38 -6.19
CA HIS A 21 -3.00 -3.17 -6.75
C HIS A 21 -3.25 -3.40 -8.25
N THR A 22 -4.47 -3.20 -8.71
CA THR A 22 -4.81 -3.50 -10.10
C THR A 22 -5.21 -2.28 -10.92
N TYR A 23 -5.73 -1.25 -10.28
CA TYR A 23 -6.13 -0.03 -10.96
C TYR A 23 -6.33 1.14 -9.99
N TYR A 24 -5.91 2.32 -10.39
CA TYR A 24 -6.30 3.59 -9.81
C TYR A 24 -6.39 4.66 -10.90
N GLY A 25 -7.56 5.28 -11.05
CA GLY A 25 -7.78 6.29 -12.09
C GLY A 25 -9.25 6.67 -12.21
N GLU A 26 -9.62 7.19 -13.38
CA GLU A 26 -10.99 7.60 -13.68
C GLU A 26 -12.00 6.49 -13.41
N LYS A 27 -13.21 6.89 -13.05
CA LYS A 27 -14.29 5.93 -12.75
C LYS A 27 -14.56 5.00 -13.93
N THR A 28 -14.52 3.72 -13.67
CA THR A 28 -14.75 2.66 -14.65
C THR A 28 -15.71 1.62 -14.09
N ASP A 29 -16.07 0.63 -14.89
CA ASP A 29 -16.88 -0.49 -14.45
C ASP A 29 -16.14 -1.38 -13.43
N HIS A 30 -16.84 -2.35 -12.86
CA HIS A 30 -16.30 -3.29 -11.88
C HIS A 30 -15.55 -4.47 -12.50
N SER A 31 -15.26 -4.44 -13.80
CA SER A 31 -14.51 -5.51 -14.47
C SER A 31 -13.13 -5.70 -13.82
N ASP A 32 -12.67 -6.94 -13.81
CA ASP A 32 -11.37 -7.30 -13.23
C ASP A 32 -10.23 -6.71 -14.06
N LYS A 33 -9.51 -5.75 -13.52
CA LYS A 33 -8.35 -5.10 -14.14
C LYS A 33 -7.04 -5.86 -13.94
N SER A 34 -7.05 -6.99 -13.22
CA SER A 34 -5.83 -7.77 -12.99
C SER A 34 -5.20 -8.32 -14.28
N LEU A 35 -5.96 -8.35 -15.37
CA LEU A 35 -5.46 -8.70 -16.69
C LEU A 35 -4.49 -7.63 -17.26
N LEU A 36 -4.50 -6.43 -16.73
CA LEU A 36 -3.58 -5.35 -17.12
C LEU A 36 -2.20 -5.49 -16.46
N ILE A 37 -2.06 -6.35 -15.44
CA ILE A 37 -0.79 -6.56 -14.77
C ILE A 37 0.20 -7.21 -15.73
N TYR A 38 1.29 -6.50 -16.01
CA TYR A 38 2.36 -7.01 -16.82
C TYR A 38 3.15 -8.10 -16.09
N ARG A 39 3.28 -9.26 -16.72
CA ARG A 39 4.05 -10.39 -16.20
C ARG A 39 5.13 -10.75 -17.20
N ALA A 40 6.38 -10.73 -16.76
CA ALA A 40 7.54 -11.12 -17.58
C ALA A 40 8.41 -12.12 -16.85
N ASP A 41 9.05 -13.01 -17.61
CA ASP A 41 10.10 -13.87 -17.06
C ASP A 41 11.30 -13.03 -16.60
N ARG A 42 11.53 -12.98 -15.29
CA ARG A 42 12.61 -12.23 -14.65
C ARG A 42 13.92 -13.03 -14.49
N GLY A 43 13.89 -14.32 -14.81
CA GLY A 43 15.08 -15.16 -14.77
C GLY A 43 15.57 -15.51 -13.38
N PHE A 44 15.85 -14.52 -12.54
CA PHE A 44 16.46 -14.67 -11.21
C PHE A 44 15.58 -14.13 -10.08
N SER A 45 14.31 -13.94 -10.31
CA SER A 45 13.42 -13.37 -9.32
C SER A 45 13.09 -14.35 -8.20
N GLY A 46 12.89 -13.84 -7.00
CA GLY A 46 12.35 -14.59 -5.88
C GLY A 46 10.88 -14.91 -6.11
N ASN A 47 10.59 -16.13 -6.50
CA ASN A 47 9.21 -16.62 -6.54
C ASN A 47 8.80 -17.11 -5.15
N PRO A 48 7.55 -16.95 -4.75
CA PRO A 48 7.03 -17.62 -3.57
C PRO A 48 7.26 -19.14 -3.62
N TYR A 49 7.50 -19.71 -2.46
CA TYR A 49 7.82 -21.14 -2.35
C TYR A 49 6.75 -22.04 -2.99
N GLU A 50 5.48 -21.68 -2.86
CA GLU A 50 4.32 -22.43 -3.36
C GLU A 50 4.30 -22.54 -4.89
N ILE A 51 4.82 -21.54 -5.58
CA ILE A 51 4.90 -21.54 -7.05
C ILE A 51 6.18 -22.26 -7.50
N GLY A 52 7.23 -22.15 -6.71
CA GLY A 52 8.52 -22.77 -7.00
C GLY A 52 9.08 -22.31 -8.35
N LYS A 53 9.66 -23.26 -9.10
CA LYS A 53 10.29 -22.98 -10.41
C LYS A 53 9.33 -23.09 -11.59
N ARG A 54 8.04 -23.31 -11.35
CA ARG A 54 7.08 -23.64 -12.41
C ARG A 54 6.62 -22.40 -13.21
N ASP A 55 6.45 -21.28 -12.52
CA ASP A 55 6.04 -20.03 -13.16
C ASP A 55 7.10 -18.93 -12.89
N ARG A 56 7.98 -18.72 -13.86
CA ARG A 56 9.02 -17.71 -13.81
C ARG A 56 8.50 -16.29 -14.02
N THR A 57 7.25 -16.14 -14.42
CA THR A 57 6.60 -14.83 -14.57
C THR A 57 5.96 -14.33 -13.29
N TYR A 58 5.83 -15.19 -12.28
CA TYR A 58 5.32 -14.80 -10.97
C TYR A 58 6.47 -14.39 -10.05
N SER A 59 6.63 -13.10 -9.84
CA SER A 59 7.71 -12.56 -9.02
C SER A 59 7.23 -11.41 -8.17
N MET A 60 7.53 -11.46 -6.88
CA MET A 60 7.22 -10.38 -5.93
C MET A 60 7.93 -9.07 -6.32
N ASP A 61 9.04 -9.16 -7.04
CA ASP A 61 9.80 -8.01 -7.54
C ASP A 61 9.12 -7.24 -8.66
N SER A 62 8.16 -7.84 -9.35
CA SER A 62 7.46 -7.23 -10.48
C SER A 62 5.96 -7.05 -10.26
N LEU A 63 5.37 -7.77 -9.31
CA LEU A 63 3.95 -7.64 -9.03
C LEU A 63 3.64 -6.31 -8.33
N PRO A 64 2.58 -5.60 -8.74
CA PRO A 64 2.15 -4.37 -8.09
C PRO A 64 1.45 -4.69 -6.77
N GLN A 65 2.23 -4.90 -5.71
CA GLN A 65 1.70 -5.23 -4.40
C GLN A 65 0.98 -4.03 -3.78
N GLU A 66 -0.19 -4.24 -3.23
CA GLU A 66 -0.95 -3.20 -2.52
C GLU A 66 -0.24 -2.72 -1.25
N TYR A 67 0.45 -3.62 -0.56
CA TYR A 67 1.28 -3.31 0.60
C TYR A 67 2.43 -4.30 0.68
N SER A 68 3.59 -3.90 0.20
CA SER A 68 4.76 -4.76 0.09
C SER A 68 5.52 -4.89 1.41
N SER A 69 6.16 -6.03 1.63
CA SER A 69 7.00 -6.31 2.79
C SER A 69 8.41 -6.74 2.38
N PHE A 70 9.39 -6.46 3.24
CA PHE A 70 10.78 -6.81 3.00
C PHE A 70 11.03 -8.32 3.19
N GLY A 71 11.92 -8.89 2.37
CA GLY A 71 12.41 -10.26 2.54
C GLY A 71 11.67 -11.33 1.74
N THR A 72 10.72 -10.93 0.89
CA THR A 72 9.89 -11.85 0.08
C THR A 72 10.30 -11.93 -1.39
N GLY A 73 11.51 -11.45 -1.72
CA GLY A 73 11.99 -11.38 -3.10
C GLY A 73 11.60 -10.11 -3.84
N ASP A 74 11.01 -9.13 -3.16
CA ASP A 74 10.83 -7.77 -3.66
C ASP A 74 12.07 -6.93 -3.29
N TYR A 75 12.79 -6.47 -4.30
CA TYR A 75 14.01 -5.66 -4.13
C TYR A 75 13.76 -4.16 -4.21
N ARG A 76 12.50 -3.76 -4.43
CA ARG A 76 12.07 -2.35 -4.42
C ARG A 76 11.99 -1.82 -2.99
N ILE A 77 11.69 -0.54 -2.87
CA ILE A 77 11.43 0.08 -1.56
C ILE A 77 10.09 -0.45 -1.03
N THR A 78 10.13 -1.31 -0.01
CA THR A 78 8.95 -1.93 0.58
C THR A 78 8.21 -1.00 1.55
N SER A 79 6.92 -1.26 1.74
CA SER A 79 6.05 -0.53 2.67
C SER A 79 6.29 -0.92 4.11
N LEU A 80 6.51 -2.20 4.38
CA LEU A 80 6.78 -2.74 5.71
C LEU A 80 8.20 -3.30 5.80
N ARG A 81 8.89 -2.95 6.88
CA ARG A 81 10.14 -3.58 7.28
C ARG A 81 10.17 -3.80 8.78
N VAL A 82 10.37 -5.03 9.18
CA VAL A 82 10.44 -5.45 10.58
C VAL A 82 11.78 -6.12 10.88
N GLN A 83 12.07 -6.31 12.14
CA GLN A 83 13.13 -7.20 12.60
C GLN A 83 12.54 -8.07 13.72
N ASN A 84 12.56 -9.36 13.48
CA ASN A 84 12.12 -10.37 14.42
C ASN A 84 13.16 -10.59 15.53
N ILE A 85 12.79 -11.29 16.60
CA ILE A 85 13.66 -11.54 17.76
C ILE A 85 14.94 -12.32 17.39
N ASP A 86 14.87 -13.18 16.39
CA ASP A 86 16.01 -13.94 15.86
C ASP A 86 16.94 -13.13 14.94
N GLY A 87 16.64 -11.84 14.74
CA GLY A 87 17.37 -10.92 13.87
C GLY A 87 16.97 -10.98 12.40
N SER A 88 16.11 -11.90 11.98
CA SER A 88 15.55 -11.93 10.62
C SER A 88 14.71 -10.68 10.34
N GLN A 89 14.67 -10.26 9.08
CA GLN A 89 13.91 -9.07 8.67
C GLN A 89 12.80 -9.37 7.65
N ALA A 90 12.58 -10.64 7.36
CA ALA A 90 11.52 -11.05 6.46
C ALA A 90 10.15 -10.98 7.13
N ALA A 91 9.18 -10.50 6.37
CA ALA A 91 7.76 -10.63 6.68
C ALA A 91 7.02 -10.96 5.38
N GLU A 92 6.17 -11.97 5.39
CA GLU A 92 5.45 -12.44 4.21
C GLU A 92 3.96 -12.18 4.39
N LEU A 93 3.52 -10.96 4.06
CA LEU A 93 2.13 -10.58 4.22
C LEU A 93 1.22 -11.28 3.21
N ARG A 94 0.20 -11.98 3.71
CA ARG A 94 -0.83 -12.64 2.92
C ARG A 94 -2.20 -12.09 3.29
N PHE A 95 -3.06 -11.96 2.29
CA PHE A 95 -4.45 -11.58 2.48
C PHE A 95 -5.18 -12.65 3.30
N VAL A 96 -5.90 -12.22 4.32
CA VAL A 96 -6.70 -13.07 5.21
C VAL A 96 -8.20 -12.86 4.97
N GLY A 97 -8.61 -11.60 4.82
CA GLY A 97 -9.99 -11.25 4.67
C GLY A 97 -10.21 -9.74 4.60
N TYR A 98 -11.46 -9.35 4.55
CA TYR A 98 -11.85 -7.95 4.61
C TYR A 98 -13.18 -7.76 5.34
N ARG A 99 -13.40 -6.54 5.80
CA ARG A 99 -14.70 -6.09 6.32
C ARG A 99 -14.98 -4.66 5.87
N VAL A 100 -16.25 -4.33 5.78
CA VAL A 100 -16.71 -2.97 5.52
C VAL A 100 -17.47 -2.49 6.74
N GLN A 101 -17.28 -1.25 7.10
CA GLN A 101 -18.01 -0.59 8.17
C GLN A 101 -18.52 0.77 7.70
N GLU A 102 -19.64 1.18 8.22
CA GLU A 102 -20.17 2.53 8.05
C GLU A 102 -19.28 3.55 8.76
N GLY A 103 -19.15 4.71 8.16
CA GLY A 103 -18.40 5.84 8.69
C GLY A 103 -16.89 5.79 8.42
N LYS A 104 -16.26 6.93 8.66
CA LYS A 104 -14.82 7.11 8.52
C LYS A 104 -14.09 6.54 9.75
N TYR A 105 -13.01 5.77 9.53
CA TYR A 105 -12.15 5.33 10.61
C TYR A 105 -11.48 6.51 11.32
N ALA A 106 -11.21 6.34 12.60
CA ALA A 106 -10.41 7.29 13.41
C ALA A 106 -9.04 6.68 13.73
N ILE A 107 -8.04 7.55 13.85
CA ILE A 107 -6.71 7.18 14.33
C ILE A 107 -6.55 7.82 15.73
N PRO A 108 -6.47 7.03 16.80
CA PRO A 108 -6.36 7.56 18.15
C PRO A 108 -5.21 8.56 18.29
N ALA A 109 -5.48 9.71 18.90
CA ALA A 109 -4.53 10.79 19.17
C ALA A 109 -3.92 11.47 17.91
N LEU A 110 -4.42 11.22 16.72
CA LEU A 110 -3.98 11.89 15.50
C LEU A 110 -5.16 12.64 14.83
N PRO A 111 -4.88 13.72 14.09
CA PRO A 111 -5.88 14.35 13.25
C PRO A 111 -6.45 13.36 12.24
N ALA A 112 -7.73 13.46 11.98
CA ALA A 112 -8.40 12.63 10.98
C ALA A 112 -9.30 13.51 10.09
N VAL A 113 -9.50 13.05 8.86
CA VAL A 113 -10.54 13.59 8.00
C VAL A 113 -11.89 13.29 8.66
N TYR A 114 -12.71 14.33 8.81
CA TYR A 114 -14.04 14.21 9.36
C TYR A 114 -15.05 13.89 8.26
N ALA A 115 -16.05 13.10 8.60
CA ALA A 115 -17.23 12.85 7.79
C ALA A 115 -18.45 12.72 8.70
N GLU A 116 -19.59 13.21 8.29
CA GLU A 116 -20.85 13.03 8.99
C GLU A 116 -21.39 11.60 8.77
N ASN A 117 -22.43 11.25 9.52
CA ASN A 117 -23.06 9.93 9.39
C ASN A 117 -23.66 9.77 7.98
N GLY A 118 -23.30 8.66 7.34
CA GLY A 118 -23.76 8.35 5.98
C GLY A 118 -22.92 8.95 4.85
N GLU A 119 -21.94 9.81 5.14
CA GLU A 119 -21.07 10.41 4.10
C GLU A 119 -19.87 9.56 3.73
N SER A 120 -19.59 8.51 4.49
CA SER A 120 -18.41 7.68 4.27
C SER A 120 -18.60 6.23 4.66
N GLU A 121 -17.82 5.39 4.01
CA GLU A 121 -17.62 3.97 4.37
C GLU A 121 -16.14 3.70 4.55
N THR A 122 -15.81 2.70 5.35
CA THR A 122 -14.43 2.23 5.52
C THR A 122 -14.32 0.77 5.12
N LEU A 123 -13.49 0.48 4.12
CA LEU A 123 -13.01 -0.87 3.86
C LEU A 123 -11.77 -1.12 4.72
N ILE A 124 -11.72 -2.29 5.36
CA ILE A 124 -10.57 -2.76 6.14
C ILE A 124 -10.15 -4.11 5.57
N ILE A 125 -8.92 -4.16 5.05
CA ILE A 125 -8.33 -5.40 4.57
C ILE A 125 -7.39 -5.95 5.62
N GLN A 126 -7.51 -7.23 5.91
CA GLN A 126 -6.69 -7.94 6.88
C GLN A 126 -5.64 -8.76 6.15
N MET A 127 -4.39 -8.58 6.57
CA MET A 127 -3.24 -9.34 6.12
C MET A 127 -2.50 -9.89 7.33
N ALA A 128 -1.84 -11.02 7.19
CA ALA A 128 -1.00 -11.59 8.23
C ALA A 128 0.27 -12.21 7.63
N ASP A 129 1.32 -12.21 8.43
CA ASP A 129 2.52 -12.99 8.17
C ASP A 129 2.37 -14.37 8.80
N PRO A 130 2.33 -15.46 8.03
CA PRO A 130 2.12 -16.80 8.56
C PRO A 130 3.26 -17.30 9.46
N TYR A 131 4.44 -16.70 9.41
CA TYR A 131 5.60 -17.12 10.17
C TYR A 131 5.70 -16.43 11.53
N SER A 132 5.63 -15.11 11.57
CA SER A 132 5.70 -14.33 12.81
C SER A 132 4.35 -14.12 13.47
N GLY A 133 3.25 -14.31 12.73
CA GLY A 133 1.92 -13.98 13.20
C GLY A 133 1.61 -12.49 13.19
N LEU A 134 2.51 -11.65 12.67
CA LEU A 134 2.28 -10.21 12.57
C LEU A 134 1.03 -9.91 11.74
N GLU A 135 0.15 -9.08 12.24
CA GLU A 135 -1.09 -8.68 11.58
C GLU A 135 -0.99 -7.25 11.06
N VAL A 136 -1.51 -7.04 9.86
CA VAL A 136 -1.60 -5.73 9.22
C VAL A 136 -3.01 -5.50 8.73
N GLU A 137 -3.63 -4.41 9.18
CA GLU A 137 -4.92 -3.96 8.67
C GLU A 137 -4.71 -2.70 7.82
N LEU A 138 -5.17 -2.75 6.56
CA LEU A 138 -5.19 -1.63 5.65
C LEU A 138 -6.57 -0.99 5.67
N TYR A 139 -6.63 0.28 6.03
CA TYR A 139 -7.87 1.04 6.12
C TYR A 139 -8.02 1.97 4.92
N TYR A 140 -9.18 1.93 4.29
CA TYR A 140 -9.57 2.80 3.19
C TYR A 140 -10.87 3.48 3.55
N GLY A 141 -10.82 4.77 3.85
CA GLY A 141 -12.02 5.58 4.08
C GLY A 141 -12.45 6.24 2.78
N ILE A 142 -13.65 5.96 2.34
CA ILE A 142 -14.22 6.45 1.10
C ILE A 142 -15.21 7.56 1.42
N LEU A 143 -14.99 8.75 0.85
CA LEU A 143 -15.90 9.89 0.86
C LEU A 143 -16.33 10.11 -0.59
N GLU A 144 -17.43 9.48 -0.97
CA GLU A 144 -17.83 9.35 -2.37
C GLU A 144 -18.07 10.71 -3.03
N GLU A 145 -18.86 11.57 -2.40
CA GLU A 145 -19.23 12.88 -2.96
C GLU A 145 -18.06 13.86 -3.07
N MET A 146 -17.04 13.68 -2.20
CA MET A 146 -15.84 14.52 -2.21
C MET A 146 -14.74 14.00 -3.15
N ASP A 147 -14.94 12.84 -3.75
CA ASP A 147 -13.94 12.16 -4.58
C ASP A 147 -12.63 11.87 -3.83
N ILE A 148 -12.72 11.49 -2.55
CA ILE A 148 -11.57 11.27 -1.67
C ILE A 148 -11.52 9.83 -1.19
N ILE A 149 -10.33 9.22 -1.27
CA ILE A 149 -9.99 7.96 -0.62
C ILE A 149 -8.85 8.24 0.36
N THR A 150 -9.11 8.04 1.65
CA THR A 150 -8.08 8.15 2.70
C THR A 150 -7.50 6.80 3.02
N ARG A 151 -6.22 6.75 3.41
CA ARG A 151 -5.54 5.49 3.76
C ARG A 151 -4.78 5.61 5.08
N THR A 152 -4.81 4.53 5.85
CA THR A 152 -3.92 4.30 6.98
C THR A 152 -3.68 2.81 7.19
N VAL A 153 -2.70 2.50 8.01
CA VAL A 153 -2.29 1.13 8.32
C VAL A 153 -2.22 0.95 9.83
N LYS A 154 -2.75 -0.17 10.30
CA LYS A 154 -2.58 -0.62 11.69
C LYS A 154 -1.78 -1.90 11.67
N ILE A 155 -0.71 -1.94 12.46
CA ILE A 155 0.15 -3.10 12.63
C ILE A 155 0.00 -3.59 14.05
N THR A 156 -0.28 -4.88 14.21
CA THR A 156 -0.47 -5.53 15.51
C THR A 156 0.46 -6.73 15.61
N ASN A 157 1.16 -6.85 16.71
CA ASN A 157 1.91 -8.05 17.04
C ASN A 157 1.12 -8.84 18.11
N PRO A 158 0.33 -9.86 17.74
CA PRO A 158 -0.39 -10.69 18.70
C PRO A 158 0.49 -11.78 19.33
N GLY A 159 1.73 -11.93 18.83
CA GLY A 159 2.71 -12.91 19.30
C GLY A 159 3.26 -12.55 20.68
N LYS A 160 4.05 -13.48 21.24
CA LYS A 160 4.74 -13.29 22.52
C LYS A 160 6.12 -12.68 22.37
N GLU A 161 6.70 -12.83 21.19
CA GLU A 161 8.06 -12.35 20.88
C GLU A 161 8.01 -10.92 20.38
N ASP A 162 8.97 -10.11 20.75
CA ASP A 162 9.06 -8.73 20.32
C ASP A 162 9.43 -8.61 18.85
N VAL A 163 8.80 -7.67 18.17
CA VAL A 163 9.12 -7.30 16.78
C VAL A 163 9.48 -5.82 16.73
N ILE A 164 10.62 -5.51 16.16
CA ILE A 164 11.06 -4.12 15.96
C ILE A 164 10.51 -3.62 14.62
N LEU A 165 9.68 -2.60 14.66
CA LEU A 165 9.17 -1.95 13.46
C LEU A 165 10.23 -0.97 12.93
N LYS A 166 10.85 -1.33 11.79
CA LYS A 166 11.87 -0.50 11.12
C LYS A 166 11.26 0.52 10.17
N LYS A 167 10.16 0.15 9.50
CA LYS A 167 9.44 1.00 8.56
C LYS A 167 7.98 0.57 8.50
N ALA A 168 7.09 1.56 8.48
CA ALA A 168 5.68 1.40 8.16
C ALA A 168 5.24 2.57 7.29
N ALA A 169 4.98 2.31 6.01
CA ALA A 169 4.38 3.28 5.12
C ALA A 169 2.86 3.30 5.32
N SER A 170 2.22 4.45 5.15
CA SER A 170 0.76 4.54 5.18
C SER A 170 0.10 4.00 3.91
N MET A 171 0.85 3.95 2.81
CA MET A 171 0.37 3.43 1.53
C MET A 171 1.53 3.00 0.62
N ASN A 172 1.20 2.18 -0.36
CA ASN A 172 1.98 1.89 -1.55
C ASN A 172 1.09 2.12 -2.77
N LEU A 173 1.66 2.63 -3.85
CA LEU A 173 1.00 2.72 -5.15
C LEU A 173 2.03 2.41 -6.23
N ASP A 174 1.75 1.38 -7.00
CA ASP A 174 2.57 0.98 -8.14
C ASP A 174 1.82 1.29 -9.43
N TRP A 175 2.43 2.05 -10.34
CA TRP A 175 1.96 2.23 -11.71
C TRP A 175 2.98 1.63 -12.67
N GLU A 176 2.51 0.84 -13.61
CA GLU A 176 3.39 0.19 -14.57
C GLU A 176 3.98 1.16 -15.60
N SER A 177 3.23 2.22 -15.92
CA SER A 177 3.67 3.25 -16.86
C SER A 177 2.91 4.55 -16.62
N GLY A 178 3.49 5.65 -17.06
CA GLY A 178 2.89 6.97 -17.01
C GLY A 178 3.93 8.09 -17.07
N ASP A 179 3.50 9.25 -17.52
CA ASP A 179 4.31 10.46 -17.50
C ASP A 179 3.92 11.28 -16.27
N PHE A 180 4.54 10.94 -15.14
CA PHE A 180 4.19 11.53 -13.85
C PHE A 180 5.11 12.67 -13.47
N GLN A 181 4.53 13.66 -12.81
CA GLN A 181 5.24 14.72 -12.13
C GLN A 181 5.04 14.59 -10.62
N TRP A 182 6.11 14.82 -9.90
CA TRP A 182 6.07 15.03 -8.47
C TRP A 182 5.84 16.51 -8.18
N ILE A 183 4.78 16.83 -7.45
CA ILE A 183 4.50 18.18 -6.99
C ILE A 183 4.59 18.19 -5.48
N SER A 184 5.47 19.02 -4.93
CA SER A 184 5.62 19.18 -3.49
C SER A 184 5.57 20.65 -3.08
N PHE A 185 5.28 20.84 -1.82
CA PHE A 185 5.28 22.17 -1.20
C PHE A 185 6.39 22.19 -0.15
N TYR A 186 7.20 23.21 -0.15
CA TYR A 186 8.22 23.41 0.84
C TYR A 186 8.16 24.85 1.38
N GLY A 187 8.71 25.05 2.56
CA GLY A 187 8.70 26.40 3.10
C GLY A 187 9.23 26.50 4.53
N ARG A 188 9.04 27.67 5.06
CA ARG A 188 9.34 28.07 6.44
C ARG A 188 8.41 29.19 6.84
N HIS A 189 8.45 29.56 8.12
CA HIS A 189 7.69 30.72 8.63
C HIS A 189 7.89 31.95 7.74
N SER A 190 6.79 32.56 7.30
CA SER A 190 6.69 33.67 6.36
C SER A 190 7.17 33.38 4.92
N MET A 191 7.34 32.09 4.57
CA MET A 191 7.65 31.61 3.22
C MET A 191 7.09 30.20 3.05
N GLU A 192 5.81 30.05 3.30
CA GLU A 192 5.11 28.76 3.24
C GLU A 192 4.64 28.43 1.81
N MET A 193 4.34 27.16 1.56
CA MET A 193 3.66 26.68 0.34
C MET A 193 4.37 27.00 -0.99
N ASN A 194 5.71 27.04 -1.00
CA ASN A 194 6.43 27.17 -2.26
C ASN A 194 6.31 25.89 -3.08
N VAL A 195 5.83 26.02 -4.30
CA VAL A 195 5.58 24.87 -5.18
C VAL A 195 6.87 24.43 -5.86
N GLN A 196 7.19 23.16 -5.75
CA GLN A 196 8.24 22.51 -6.53
C GLN A 196 7.61 21.44 -7.43
N ARG A 197 8.04 21.39 -8.69
CA ARG A 197 7.58 20.39 -9.68
C ARG A 197 8.79 19.70 -10.28
N GLU A 198 8.77 18.38 -10.27
CA GLU A 198 9.84 17.56 -10.85
C GLU A 198 9.23 16.41 -11.64
N ASN A 199 9.82 16.11 -12.79
CA ASN A 199 9.43 14.88 -13.52
C ASN A 199 9.99 13.67 -12.78
N ILE A 200 9.19 12.62 -12.69
CA ILE A 200 9.64 11.35 -12.15
C ILE A 200 10.55 10.68 -13.18
N HIS A 201 11.73 10.26 -12.74
CA HIS A 201 12.73 9.59 -13.55
C HIS A 201 13.25 8.34 -12.85
N HIS A 202 14.04 7.56 -13.55
CA HIS A 202 14.65 6.34 -13.01
C HIS A 202 15.51 6.63 -11.76
N GLY A 203 15.41 5.78 -10.77
CA GLY A 203 16.11 5.88 -9.50
C GLY A 203 15.18 6.17 -8.31
N ILE A 204 15.77 6.56 -7.20
CA ILE A 204 15.02 6.92 -5.98
C ILE A 204 14.91 8.42 -5.90
N GLN A 205 13.68 8.93 -5.84
CA GLN A 205 13.39 10.30 -5.49
C GLN A 205 12.73 10.32 -4.12
N ALA A 206 13.15 11.20 -3.24
CA ALA A 206 12.58 11.29 -1.90
C ALA A 206 12.40 12.76 -1.51
N ILE A 207 11.26 13.05 -0.91
CA ILE A 207 10.95 14.34 -0.30
C ILE A 207 10.59 14.10 1.15
N GLY A 208 11.13 14.90 2.04
CA GLY A 208 10.89 14.78 3.47
C GLY A 208 11.00 16.12 4.17
N SER A 209 10.34 16.22 5.31
CA SER A 209 10.46 17.34 6.24
C SER A 209 10.71 16.82 7.64
N VAL A 210 11.74 17.35 8.29
CA VAL A 210 12.06 17.05 9.69
C VAL A 210 11.36 18.01 10.66
N ARG A 211 10.73 19.06 10.13
CA ARG A 211 10.02 20.07 10.93
C ARG A 211 8.51 19.92 10.86
N GLY A 212 7.97 19.15 9.90
CA GLY A 212 6.54 19.04 9.68
C GLY A 212 5.88 20.33 9.18
N SER A 213 6.68 21.24 8.60
CA SER A 213 6.21 22.49 7.99
C SER A 213 6.50 22.52 6.51
N SER A 214 5.64 23.14 5.74
CA SER A 214 5.73 23.36 4.31
C SER A 214 5.57 24.83 3.95
#